data_3d538527f472945b87fc7a83a3160617
#
_entry.id   3d538527f472945b87fc7a83a3160617
#
_cell.length_a   1.000
_cell.length_b   1.000
_cell.length_c   1.000
_cell.angle_alpha   90.00
_cell.angle_beta   90.00
_cell.angle_gamma   90.00
#
_symmetry.space_group_name_H-M   'P 1'
#
loop_
_entity.id
_entity.type
_entity.pdbx_description
1 polymer ?
#
loop_
_entity_poly.entity_id
_entity_poly.type
_entity_poly.pdbx_seq_one_letter_code
_entity_poly.pdbx_strand_id
1 'polypeptide(L)'
;LLGSVLVGTQLAYVLNRFKFPGNGLIRSLFLFATLLPGIAMQVSVYQIMSNLGFINHLYGYIIMSMGTDVISIYIFIQFMENISVSLDESAFIDGASYFTIYWKIILPLLKPAIVTSMVLKGVGVYNEYYCASLYLQDKRTLGVVATSLYTFTGPLGSKYNLICAGVLMSLLPALIVFLLCQKQIYSGITSGAVKG
;
A
#
# COMPACT_ATOMS: atom_id res chain seq x y z
N LEU A 1 -1.78 3.47 -5.03
CA LEU A 1 -1.04 2.21 -5.25
C LEU A 1 0.34 2.46 -5.85
N LEU A 2 0.46 3.06 -7.05
CA LEU A 2 1.76 3.27 -7.71
C LEU A 2 2.75 4.04 -6.83
N GLY A 3 2.30 5.13 -6.20
CA GLY A 3 3.14 5.93 -5.29
C GLY A 3 3.65 5.15 -4.09
N SER A 4 2.80 4.33 -3.46
CA SER A 4 3.22 3.50 -2.32
C SER A 4 4.20 2.39 -2.71
N VAL A 5 4.04 1.80 -3.90
CA VAL A 5 5.03 0.85 -4.44
C VAL A 5 6.37 1.54 -4.67
N LEU A 6 6.36 2.71 -5.30
CA LEU A 6 7.58 3.46 -5.58
C LEU A 6 8.33 3.83 -4.29
N VAL A 7 7.63 4.44 -3.35
CA VAL A 7 8.22 4.82 -2.05
C VAL A 7 8.67 3.57 -1.27
N GLY A 8 7.82 2.54 -1.21
CA GLY A 8 8.11 1.32 -0.46
C GLY A 8 9.28 0.53 -1.01
N THR A 9 9.41 0.38 -2.33
CA THR A 9 10.53 -0.35 -2.95
C THR A 9 11.85 0.40 -2.83
N GLN A 10 11.84 1.75 -2.96
CA GLN A 10 13.03 2.57 -2.74
C GLN A 10 13.50 2.49 -1.29
N LEU A 11 12.58 2.63 -0.34
CA LEU A 11 12.90 2.53 1.07
C LEU A 11 13.43 1.14 1.43
N ALA A 12 12.79 0.07 0.93
CA ALA A 12 13.27 -1.29 1.12
C ALA A 12 14.67 -1.49 0.51
N TYR A 13 14.94 -0.93 -0.67
CA TYR A 13 16.25 -0.99 -1.31
C TYR A 13 17.33 -0.33 -0.44
N VAL A 14 17.06 0.88 0.06
CA VAL A 14 18.01 1.58 0.94
C VAL A 14 18.23 0.79 2.23
N LEU A 15 17.18 0.35 2.88
CA LEU A 15 17.29 -0.39 4.14
C LEU A 15 17.95 -1.77 3.99
N ASN A 16 17.82 -2.41 2.83
CA ASN A 16 18.39 -3.75 2.61
C ASN A 16 19.86 -3.69 2.13
N ARG A 17 20.17 -2.79 1.17
CA ARG A 17 21.49 -2.76 0.51
C ARG A 17 22.51 -1.87 1.20
N PHE A 18 22.07 -0.81 1.90
CA PHE A 18 23.01 0.13 2.50
C PHE A 18 23.13 -0.08 4.00
N LYS A 19 24.36 -0.26 4.47
CA LYS A 19 24.71 -0.32 5.90
C LYS A 19 25.11 1.07 6.34
N PHE A 20 24.28 1.70 7.18
CA PHE A 20 24.54 3.02 7.76
C PHE A 20 24.16 3.02 9.24
N PRO A 21 24.75 3.93 10.06
CA PRO A 21 24.39 4.05 11.46
C PRO A 21 22.90 4.36 11.59
N GLY A 22 22.17 3.58 12.40
CA GLY A 22 20.73 3.76 12.59
C GLY A 22 19.82 2.92 11.66
N ASN A 23 20.36 2.16 10.69
CA ASN A 23 19.56 1.29 9.84
C ASN A 23 18.66 0.35 10.65
N GLY A 24 19.22 -0.33 11.67
CA GLY A 24 18.46 -1.21 12.56
C GLY A 24 17.39 -0.48 13.36
N LEU A 25 17.68 0.73 13.83
CA LEU A 25 16.71 1.56 14.55
C LEU A 25 15.52 1.92 13.64
N ILE A 26 15.78 2.34 12.39
CA ILE A 26 14.73 2.68 11.46
C ILE A 26 13.85 1.46 11.16
N ARG A 27 14.44 0.28 10.93
CA ARG A 27 13.67 -0.97 10.76
C ARG A 27 12.80 -1.27 11.99
N SER A 28 13.34 -1.12 13.20
CA SER A 28 12.60 -1.34 14.45
C SER A 28 11.47 -0.33 14.63
N LEU A 29 11.66 0.94 14.25
CA LEU A 29 10.63 1.97 14.30
C LEU A 29 9.47 1.66 13.34
N PHE A 30 9.76 1.15 12.13
CA PHE A 30 8.72 0.69 11.23
C PHE A 30 7.93 -0.49 11.82
N LEU A 31 8.60 -1.47 12.44
CA LEU A 31 7.90 -2.55 13.15
C LEU A 31 7.06 -2.01 14.30
N PHE A 32 7.61 -1.12 15.11
CA PHE A 32 6.88 -0.51 16.20
C PHE A 32 5.63 0.24 15.70
N ALA A 33 5.73 0.92 14.55
CA ALA A 33 4.61 1.63 13.97
C ALA A 33 3.43 0.69 13.60
N THR A 34 3.68 -0.59 13.30
CA THR A 34 2.59 -1.56 13.05
C THR A 34 1.78 -1.91 14.31
N LEU A 35 2.37 -1.73 15.49
CA LEU A 35 1.72 -2.01 16.77
C LEU A 35 0.80 -0.86 17.23
N LEU A 36 0.96 0.33 16.64
CA LEU A 36 0.14 1.48 16.98
C LEU A 36 -1.26 1.34 16.39
N PRO A 37 -2.33 1.48 17.20
CA PRO A 37 -3.69 1.42 16.69
C PRO A 37 -3.94 2.53 15.67
N GLY A 38 -4.22 2.18 14.42
CA GLY A 38 -4.44 3.14 13.34
C GLY A 38 -5.52 4.18 13.68
N ILE A 39 -6.58 3.76 14.39
CA ILE A 39 -7.66 4.65 14.82
C ILE A 39 -7.15 5.72 15.82
N ALA A 40 -6.27 5.36 16.74
CA ALA A 40 -5.71 6.31 17.70
C ALA A 40 -4.84 7.39 17.03
N MET A 41 -4.18 7.03 15.92
CA MET A 41 -3.36 7.96 15.14
C MET A 41 -4.19 8.95 14.31
N GLN A 42 -5.47 8.64 14.05
CA GLN A 42 -6.29 9.43 13.11
C GLN A 42 -6.50 10.88 13.55
N VAL A 43 -6.58 11.14 14.86
CA VAL A 43 -6.75 12.51 15.36
C VAL A 43 -5.57 13.39 14.95
N SER A 44 -4.35 12.91 15.17
CA SER A 44 -3.13 13.64 14.81
C SER A 44 -2.95 13.77 13.29
N VAL A 45 -3.22 12.68 12.55
CA VAL A 45 -3.16 12.69 11.09
C VAL A 45 -4.18 13.67 10.51
N TYR A 46 -5.42 13.67 11.02
CA TYR A 46 -6.46 14.61 10.59
C TYR A 46 -6.03 16.06 10.81
N GLN A 47 -5.43 16.37 11.96
CA GLN A 47 -4.94 17.71 12.27
C GLN A 47 -3.84 18.16 11.31
N ILE A 48 -2.90 17.28 10.98
CA ILE A 48 -1.85 17.53 9.98
C ILE A 48 -2.48 17.79 8.61
N MET A 49 -3.38 16.92 8.16
CA MET A 49 -4.07 17.03 6.87
C MET A 49 -4.89 18.33 6.79
N SER A 50 -5.55 18.72 7.88
CA SER A 50 -6.29 19.97 7.98
C SER A 50 -5.37 21.20 7.87
N ASN A 51 -4.26 21.20 8.60
CA ASN A 51 -3.28 22.30 8.56
C ASN A 51 -2.62 22.45 7.18
N LEU A 52 -2.48 21.35 6.44
CA LEU A 52 -1.98 21.37 5.06
C LEU A 52 -3.04 21.74 4.02
N GLY A 53 -4.30 21.94 4.42
CA GLY A 53 -5.40 22.21 3.49
C GLY A 53 -5.76 21.01 2.62
N PHE A 54 -5.51 19.79 3.06
CA PHE A 54 -5.71 18.56 2.29
C PHE A 54 -7.08 17.91 2.52
N ILE A 55 -7.83 18.39 3.52
CA ILE A 55 -9.18 17.89 3.80
C ILE A 55 -10.10 18.26 2.64
N ASN A 56 -10.96 17.34 2.27
CA ASN A 56 -11.91 17.47 1.18
C ASN A 56 -11.28 17.74 -0.20
N HIS A 57 -10.04 17.28 -0.40
CA HIS A 57 -9.35 17.33 -1.66
C HIS A 57 -8.80 15.95 -2.05
N LEU A 58 -9.11 15.51 -3.27
CA LEU A 58 -8.68 14.18 -3.76
C LEU A 58 -7.15 14.05 -3.78
N TYR A 59 -6.44 15.11 -4.19
CA TYR A 59 -4.97 15.11 -4.19
C TYR A 59 -4.39 14.93 -2.79
N GLY A 60 -4.98 15.55 -1.77
CA GLY A 60 -4.55 15.41 -0.38
C GLY A 60 -4.70 13.96 0.10
N TYR A 61 -5.85 13.35 -0.17
CA TYR A 61 -6.11 11.95 0.16
C TYR A 61 -5.17 10.99 -0.60
N ILE A 62 -4.87 11.27 -1.87
CA ILE A 62 -3.91 10.50 -2.67
C ILE A 62 -2.51 10.60 -2.05
N ILE A 63 -2.03 11.80 -1.73
CA ILE A 63 -0.69 12.01 -1.13
C ILE A 63 -0.60 11.27 0.21
N MET A 64 -1.60 11.37 1.08
CA MET A 64 -1.66 10.62 2.32
C MET A 64 -1.57 9.10 2.08
N SER A 65 -2.32 8.61 1.09
CA SER A 65 -2.36 7.17 0.74
C SER A 65 -1.08 6.67 0.06
N MET A 66 -0.23 7.54 -0.47
CA MET A 66 1.10 7.20 -0.99
C MET A 66 2.12 6.94 0.12
N GLY A 67 1.81 7.36 1.35
CA GLY A 67 2.67 7.19 2.51
C GLY A 67 3.01 5.73 2.81
N THR A 68 3.82 5.56 3.82
CA THR A 68 4.45 4.30 4.20
C THR A 68 3.42 3.21 4.54
N ASP A 69 3.29 2.25 3.64
CA ASP A 69 2.65 0.97 3.93
C ASP A 69 3.72 0.02 4.47
N VAL A 70 3.79 -0.10 5.79
CA VAL A 70 4.84 -0.88 6.46
C VAL A 70 4.82 -2.35 6.04
N ILE A 71 3.63 -2.93 5.84
CA ILE A 71 3.49 -4.33 5.38
C ILE A 71 4.15 -4.49 4.02
N SER A 72 3.86 -3.61 3.08
CA SER A 72 4.49 -3.65 1.75
C SER A 72 6.00 -3.47 1.80
N ILE A 73 6.51 -2.57 2.66
CA ILE A 73 7.96 -2.37 2.85
C ILE A 73 8.62 -3.67 3.31
N TYR A 74 8.04 -4.36 4.28
CA TYR A 74 8.59 -5.64 4.77
C TYR A 74 8.52 -6.73 3.72
N ILE A 75 7.44 -6.82 2.93
CA ILE A 75 7.35 -7.73 1.80
C ILE A 75 8.50 -7.46 0.82
N PHE A 76 8.77 -6.20 0.48
CA PHE A 76 9.87 -5.85 -0.42
C PHE A 76 11.24 -6.16 0.17
N ILE A 77 11.47 -5.89 1.46
CA ILE A 77 12.73 -6.24 2.14
C ILE A 77 12.96 -7.75 2.09
N GLN A 78 11.96 -8.56 2.43
CA GLN A 78 12.09 -10.02 2.42
C GLN A 78 12.39 -10.57 1.02
N PHE A 79 11.73 -10.02 -0.01
CA PHE A 79 12.03 -10.41 -1.39
C PHE A 79 13.45 -10.00 -1.81
N MET A 80 13.91 -8.80 -1.41
CA MET A 80 15.29 -8.36 -1.70
C MET A 80 16.35 -9.20 -0.99
N GLU A 81 16.06 -9.76 0.19
CA GLU A 81 16.97 -10.66 0.88
C GLU A 81 17.27 -11.96 0.09
N ASN A 82 16.35 -12.34 -0.82
CA ASN A 82 16.55 -13.48 -1.71
C ASN A 82 17.28 -13.12 -3.02
N ILE A 83 17.50 -11.83 -3.30
CA ILE A 83 18.26 -11.35 -4.46
C ILE A 83 19.72 -11.21 -4.05
N SER A 84 20.61 -11.95 -4.72
CA SER A 84 22.04 -11.91 -4.41
C SER A 84 22.63 -10.51 -4.55
N VAL A 85 23.41 -10.10 -3.57
CA VAL A 85 24.15 -8.83 -3.59
C VAL A 85 25.17 -8.80 -4.73
N SER A 86 25.66 -9.96 -5.17
CA SER A 86 26.61 -10.06 -6.29
C SER A 86 26.08 -9.48 -7.60
N LEU A 87 24.74 -9.40 -7.78
CA LEU A 87 24.15 -8.74 -8.94
C LEU A 87 24.38 -7.22 -8.90
N ASP A 88 24.25 -6.63 -7.72
CA ASP A 88 24.52 -5.20 -7.53
C ASP A 88 26.02 -4.91 -7.73
N GLU A 89 26.90 -5.78 -7.18
CA GLU A 89 28.36 -5.65 -7.29
C GLU A 89 28.83 -5.79 -8.72
N SER A 90 28.35 -6.79 -9.47
CA SER A 90 28.70 -6.98 -10.89
C SER A 90 28.27 -5.79 -11.72
N ALA A 91 27.03 -5.29 -11.54
CA ALA A 91 26.56 -4.13 -12.25
C ALA A 91 27.34 -2.85 -11.89
N PHE A 92 27.80 -2.75 -10.64
CA PHE A 92 28.65 -1.63 -10.21
C PHE A 92 30.02 -1.67 -10.88
N ILE A 93 30.62 -2.86 -11.05
CA ILE A 93 31.88 -3.05 -11.80
C ILE A 93 31.70 -2.66 -13.27
N ASP A 94 30.52 -2.95 -13.85
CA ASP A 94 30.15 -2.54 -15.21
C ASP A 94 29.86 -1.03 -15.33
N GLY A 95 30.05 -0.24 -14.27
CA GLY A 95 29.88 1.20 -14.25
C GLY A 95 28.45 1.68 -14.05
N ALA A 96 27.51 0.81 -13.64
CA ALA A 96 26.15 1.22 -13.35
C ALA A 96 26.07 2.02 -12.04
N SER A 97 25.32 3.13 -12.05
CA SER A 97 25.00 3.85 -10.81
C SER A 97 23.96 3.10 -9.97
N TYR A 98 23.90 3.37 -8.66
CA TYR A 98 22.87 2.80 -7.78
C TYR A 98 21.45 3.02 -8.28
N PHE A 99 21.18 4.17 -8.90
CA PHE A 99 19.90 4.45 -9.51
C PHE A 99 19.61 3.51 -10.69
N THR A 100 20.61 3.26 -11.53
CA THR A 100 20.51 2.32 -12.66
C THR A 100 20.29 0.90 -12.18
N ILE A 101 21.04 0.47 -11.16
CA ILE A 101 20.88 -0.86 -10.52
C ILE A 101 19.46 -1.01 -9.98
N TYR A 102 18.97 -0.04 -9.21
CA TYR A 102 17.61 -0.07 -8.69
C TYR A 102 16.56 -0.21 -9.80
N TRP A 103 16.59 0.66 -10.82
CA TRP A 103 15.54 0.68 -11.84
C TRP A 103 15.62 -0.46 -12.85
N LYS A 104 16.83 -0.88 -13.24
CA LYS A 104 17.03 -1.86 -14.33
C LYS A 104 17.19 -3.30 -13.82
N ILE A 105 17.61 -3.49 -12.58
CA ILE A 105 17.92 -4.82 -12.05
C ILE A 105 16.95 -5.16 -10.90
N ILE A 106 16.95 -4.38 -9.83
CA ILE A 106 16.22 -4.69 -8.60
C ILE A 106 14.72 -4.59 -8.79
N LEU A 107 14.23 -3.48 -9.31
CA LEU A 107 12.79 -3.26 -9.46
C LEU A 107 12.09 -4.30 -10.36
N PRO A 108 12.65 -4.73 -11.50
CA PRO A 108 12.11 -5.82 -12.30
C PRO A 108 12.10 -7.18 -11.55
N LEU A 109 13.14 -7.47 -10.77
CA LEU A 109 13.21 -8.70 -9.97
C LEU A 109 12.20 -8.71 -8.82
N LEU A 110 11.79 -7.54 -8.32
CA LEU A 110 10.74 -7.38 -7.31
C LEU A 110 9.33 -7.49 -7.86
N LYS A 111 9.14 -7.70 -9.17
CA LYS A 111 7.80 -7.76 -9.78
C LYS A 111 6.79 -8.66 -9.05
N PRO A 112 7.14 -9.88 -8.59
CA PRO A 112 6.19 -10.71 -7.83
C PRO A 112 5.77 -10.06 -6.52
N ALA A 113 6.72 -9.49 -5.78
CA ALA A 113 6.46 -8.77 -4.52
C ALA A 113 5.60 -7.53 -4.74
N ILE A 114 5.86 -6.78 -5.82
CA ILE A 114 5.09 -5.61 -6.21
C ILE A 114 3.64 -6.00 -6.49
N VAL A 115 3.40 -7.04 -7.28
CA VAL A 115 2.04 -7.52 -7.58
C VAL A 115 1.31 -7.93 -6.30
N THR A 116 1.97 -8.69 -5.43
CA THR A 116 1.40 -9.10 -4.14
C THR A 116 1.02 -7.90 -3.28
N SER A 117 1.94 -6.94 -3.10
CA SER A 117 1.69 -5.71 -2.35
C SER A 117 0.55 -4.88 -2.96
N MET A 118 0.53 -4.73 -4.29
CA MET A 118 -0.53 -3.99 -4.99
C MET A 118 -1.90 -4.63 -4.81
N VAL A 119 -2.00 -5.95 -4.80
CA VAL A 119 -3.28 -6.64 -4.59
C VAL A 119 -3.73 -6.47 -3.14
N LEU A 120 -2.85 -6.74 -2.17
CA LEU A 120 -3.18 -6.60 -0.75
C LEU A 120 -3.63 -5.17 -0.41
N LYS A 121 -2.83 -4.19 -0.79
CA LYS A 121 -3.16 -2.78 -0.58
C LYS A 121 -4.36 -2.34 -1.42
N GLY A 122 -4.49 -2.83 -2.64
CA GLY A 122 -5.59 -2.50 -3.54
C GLY A 122 -6.94 -2.92 -2.97
N VAL A 123 -7.03 -4.14 -2.45
CA VAL A 123 -8.24 -4.62 -1.76
C VAL A 123 -8.53 -3.77 -0.52
N GLY A 124 -7.50 -3.45 0.28
CA GLY A 124 -7.65 -2.58 1.44
C GLY A 124 -8.20 -1.20 1.09
N VAL A 125 -7.60 -0.53 0.11
CA VAL A 125 -8.03 0.81 -0.35
C VAL A 125 -9.43 0.77 -1.00
N TYR A 126 -9.75 -0.29 -1.73
CA TYR A 126 -11.05 -0.45 -2.35
C TYR A 126 -12.19 -0.55 -1.32
N ASN A 127 -11.93 -1.23 -0.19
CA ASN A 127 -12.89 -1.40 0.91
C ASN A 127 -12.80 -0.28 1.96
N GLU A 128 -11.90 0.70 1.78
CA GLU A 128 -11.66 1.73 2.79
C GLU A 128 -12.83 2.72 2.84
N TYR A 129 -13.61 2.62 3.90
CA TYR A 129 -14.75 3.49 4.19
C TYR A 129 -14.38 4.61 5.16
N TYR A 130 -13.68 4.26 6.24
CA TYR A 130 -13.49 5.15 7.39
C TYR A 130 -12.64 6.38 7.03
N CYS A 131 -11.43 6.15 6.52
CA CYS A 131 -10.56 7.25 6.13
C CYS A 131 -11.16 8.06 4.96
N ALA A 132 -11.78 7.39 3.97
CA ALA A 132 -12.44 8.08 2.89
C ALA A 132 -13.58 8.99 3.39
N SER A 133 -14.40 8.53 4.35
CA SER A 133 -15.46 9.35 4.96
C SER A 133 -14.92 10.52 5.76
N LEU A 134 -13.75 10.35 6.41
CA LEU A 134 -13.15 11.37 7.25
C LEU A 134 -12.50 12.48 6.44
N TYR A 135 -11.76 12.12 5.39
CA TYR A 135 -10.95 13.06 4.60
C TYR A 135 -11.65 13.60 3.35
N LEU A 136 -12.62 12.87 2.78
CA LEU A 136 -13.41 13.25 1.62
C LEU A 136 -14.87 13.49 2.04
N GLN A 137 -15.14 14.65 2.62
CA GLN A 137 -16.43 14.97 3.24
C GLN A 137 -17.53 15.25 2.21
N ASP A 138 -17.17 15.82 1.05
CA ASP A 138 -18.13 16.02 -0.05
C ASP A 138 -18.35 14.70 -0.82
N LYS A 139 -19.27 13.91 -0.32
CA LYS A 139 -19.63 12.62 -0.89
C LYS A 139 -20.27 12.68 -2.27
N ARG A 140 -20.73 13.87 -2.71
CA ARG A 140 -21.35 14.01 -4.04
C ARG A 140 -20.32 14.05 -5.14
N THR A 141 -19.21 14.77 -4.90
CA THR A 141 -18.15 14.97 -5.90
C THR A 141 -16.93 14.07 -5.68
N LEU A 142 -16.68 13.67 -4.41
CA LEU A 142 -15.48 12.94 -3.99
C LEU A 142 -15.81 11.54 -3.41
N GLY A 143 -17.05 11.07 -3.57
CA GLY A 143 -17.47 9.77 -3.05
C GLY A 143 -16.68 8.62 -3.68
N VAL A 144 -16.19 7.71 -2.82
CA VAL A 144 -15.61 6.42 -3.24
C VAL A 144 -16.65 5.31 -3.17
N VAL A 145 -16.37 4.17 -3.81
CA VAL A 145 -17.32 3.04 -3.86
C VAL A 145 -17.84 2.66 -2.47
N ALA A 146 -16.93 2.49 -1.51
CA ALA A 146 -17.30 2.13 -0.14
C ALA A 146 -18.22 3.17 0.53
N THR A 147 -17.95 4.48 0.35
CA THR A 147 -18.80 5.54 0.94
C THR A 147 -20.14 5.68 0.21
N SER A 148 -20.19 5.38 -1.08
CA SER A 148 -21.42 5.48 -1.88
C SER A 148 -22.49 4.47 -1.43
N LEU A 149 -22.10 3.28 -0.97
CA LEU A 149 -23.04 2.28 -0.45
C LEU A 149 -23.79 2.77 0.79
N TYR A 150 -23.13 3.57 1.63
CA TYR A 150 -23.74 4.12 2.84
C TYR A 150 -24.76 5.24 2.57
N THR A 151 -24.81 5.80 1.36
CA THR A 151 -25.83 6.80 0.99
C THR A 151 -27.24 6.21 0.96
N PHE A 152 -27.36 4.89 0.84
CA PHE A 152 -28.64 4.17 0.88
C PHE A 152 -29.10 3.81 2.29
N THR A 153 -28.31 4.12 3.33
CA THR A 153 -28.69 3.99 4.73
C THR A 153 -29.21 5.33 5.25
N GLY A 154 -30.26 5.32 6.04
CA GLY A 154 -30.84 6.53 6.60
C GLY A 154 -31.49 6.32 7.96
N PRO A 155 -31.70 7.38 8.75
CA PRO A 155 -32.27 7.30 10.08
C PRO A 155 -33.73 6.82 10.09
N LEU A 156 -34.45 6.96 8.98
CA LEU A 156 -35.84 6.52 8.82
C LEU A 156 -35.97 5.16 8.12
N GLY A 157 -34.86 4.45 7.90
CA GLY A 157 -34.81 3.16 7.24
C GLY A 157 -33.75 3.10 6.15
N SER A 158 -33.35 1.89 5.82
CA SER A 158 -32.34 1.61 4.81
C SER A 158 -32.97 0.96 3.58
N LYS A 159 -32.52 1.36 2.40
CA LYS A 159 -32.94 0.72 1.14
C LYS A 159 -32.09 -0.52 0.87
N TYR A 160 -32.38 -1.60 1.62
CA TYR A 160 -31.59 -2.85 1.57
C TYR A 160 -31.46 -3.44 0.18
N ASN A 161 -32.51 -3.35 -0.64
CA ASN A 161 -32.47 -3.78 -2.06
C ASN A 161 -31.37 -3.07 -2.85
N LEU A 162 -31.22 -1.74 -2.69
CA LEU A 162 -30.18 -0.96 -3.36
C LEU A 162 -28.79 -1.22 -2.74
N ILE A 163 -28.71 -1.41 -1.44
CA ILE A 163 -27.47 -1.78 -0.76
C ILE A 163 -26.98 -3.14 -1.28
N CYS A 164 -27.84 -4.16 -1.32
CA CYS A 164 -27.49 -5.48 -1.83
C CYS A 164 -27.05 -5.43 -3.31
N ALA A 165 -27.78 -4.70 -4.14
CA ALA A 165 -27.41 -4.53 -5.54
C ALA A 165 -26.04 -3.84 -5.68
N GLY A 166 -25.81 -2.75 -4.92
CA GLY A 166 -24.53 -2.04 -4.91
C GLY A 166 -23.37 -2.90 -4.42
N VAL A 167 -23.57 -3.72 -3.39
CA VAL A 167 -22.57 -4.68 -2.89
C VAL A 167 -22.24 -5.72 -3.98
N LEU A 168 -23.22 -6.28 -4.66
CA LEU A 168 -22.98 -7.22 -5.76
C LEU A 168 -22.19 -6.55 -6.90
N MET A 169 -22.54 -5.32 -7.26
CA MET A 169 -21.81 -4.58 -8.29
C MET A 169 -20.37 -4.26 -7.86
N SER A 170 -20.15 -3.91 -6.60
CA SER A 170 -18.81 -3.63 -6.07
C SER A 170 -17.95 -4.89 -5.91
N LEU A 171 -18.57 -6.05 -5.73
CA LEU A 171 -17.85 -7.32 -5.63
C LEU A 171 -17.20 -7.72 -6.97
N LEU A 172 -17.85 -7.44 -8.11
CA LEU A 172 -17.39 -7.88 -9.42
C LEU A 172 -15.97 -7.43 -9.77
N PRO A 173 -15.58 -6.13 -9.66
CA PRO A 173 -14.21 -5.71 -9.94
C PRO A 173 -13.19 -6.38 -9.02
N ALA A 174 -13.50 -6.51 -7.74
CA ALA A 174 -12.62 -7.16 -6.77
C ALA A 174 -12.42 -8.65 -7.10
N LEU A 175 -13.49 -9.36 -7.46
CA LEU A 175 -13.44 -10.76 -7.87
C LEU A 175 -12.61 -10.93 -9.14
N ILE A 176 -12.80 -10.08 -10.16
CA ILE A 176 -12.03 -10.13 -11.41
C ILE A 176 -10.53 -9.94 -11.10
N VAL A 177 -10.17 -8.92 -10.33
CA VAL A 177 -8.77 -8.68 -9.94
C VAL A 177 -8.20 -9.89 -9.18
N PHE A 178 -8.96 -10.45 -8.24
CA PHE A 178 -8.54 -11.65 -7.51
C PHE A 178 -8.27 -12.84 -8.45
N LEU A 179 -9.20 -13.16 -9.34
CA LEU A 179 -9.05 -14.28 -10.28
C LEU A 179 -7.85 -14.10 -11.22
N LEU A 180 -7.56 -12.88 -11.65
CA LEU A 180 -6.41 -12.59 -12.50
C LEU A 180 -5.08 -12.65 -11.74
N CYS A 181 -5.07 -12.26 -10.46
CA CYS A 181 -3.86 -12.13 -9.65
C CYS A 181 -3.63 -13.28 -8.66
N GLN A 182 -4.55 -14.26 -8.55
CA GLN A 182 -4.46 -15.33 -7.52
C GLN A 182 -3.13 -16.09 -7.53
N LYS A 183 -2.58 -16.40 -8.71
CA LYS A 183 -1.29 -17.11 -8.81
C LYS A 183 -0.14 -16.31 -8.20
N GLN A 184 -0.11 -15.01 -8.46
CA GLN A 184 0.90 -14.08 -7.94
C GLN A 184 0.75 -13.90 -6.43
N ILE A 185 -0.50 -13.87 -5.93
CA ILE A 185 -0.77 -13.79 -4.49
C ILE A 185 -0.22 -15.02 -3.79
N TYR A 186 -0.53 -16.22 -4.28
CA TYR A 186 -0.03 -17.46 -3.69
C TYR A 186 1.50 -17.52 -3.73
N SER A 187 2.14 -17.20 -4.85
CA SER A 187 3.61 -17.20 -4.96
C SER A 187 4.27 -16.18 -4.03
N GLY A 188 3.66 -15.01 -3.84
CA GLY A 188 4.16 -13.98 -2.94
C GLY A 188 4.09 -14.38 -1.48
N ILE A 189 2.98 -15.00 -1.05
CA ILE A 189 2.80 -15.46 0.33
C ILE A 189 3.72 -16.65 0.64
N THR A 190 3.82 -17.62 -0.26
CA THR A 190 4.64 -18.81 -0.05
C THR A 190 6.13 -18.49 -0.05
N SER A 191 6.61 -17.57 -0.89
CA SER A 191 8.03 -17.15 -0.89
C SER A 191 8.45 -16.45 0.42
N GLY A 192 7.50 -15.86 1.15
CA GLY A 192 7.73 -15.29 2.49
C GLY A 192 7.64 -16.32 3.63
N ALA A 193 6.94 -17.45 3.40
CA ALA A 193 6.68 -18.45 4.43
C ALA A 193 7.68 -19.61 4.45
N VAL A 194 8.44 -19.84 3.37
CA VAL A 194 9.43 -20.93 3.26
C VAL A 194 10.79 -20.46 3.77
N LYS A 195 10.87 -20.09 5.04
CA LYS A 195 12.10 -20.10 5.86
C LYS A 195 11.75 -20.82 7.17
N GLY A 196 11.53 -22.09 7.07
CA GLY A 196 11.47 -23.03 8.17
C GLY A 196 12.37 -24.19 7.82
#